data_6975f34dda88782e98dbfdf0af129cae
#
_entry.id   6975f34dda88782e98dbfdf0af129cae
#
_cell.length_a   1.000
_cell.length_b   1.000
_cell.length_c   1.000
_cell.angle_alpha   90.00
_cell.angle_beta   90.00
_cell.angle_gamma   90.00
#
_symmetry.space_group_name_H-M   'P 1'
#
loop_
_entity.id
_entity.type
_entity.pdbx_description
1 polymer ?
#
loop_
_entity_poly.entity_id
_entity_poly.type
_entity_poly.pdbx_seq_one_letter_code
_entity_poly.pdbx_strand_id
1 'polypeptide(L)'
;MKSVIRNKEELLARGDVESRRIVLELAERTLARLHAGDRIRSILHRSGSVVTIGEKTWDLAQKRHVYLIGAGKACNAMAMAVEEVLGEYLTEGIAVVKVLEPANVFQKTRVFVGGHPVPNEEGLRASREVLKLIEGASPQDLFFCVMSGGSSALLSCPVEGISLQEEIETTDILLKSGANIREINAVRRHISAINGGRMAQKIADRGAELVGFNISDSVAYGPTSDISVPWEHFSATPMGPDFTTVADALEVIRAYGLRD
;
A
#
# COMPACT_ATOMS: atom_id res chain seq x y z
N MET A 1 8.22 14.57 24.07
CA MET A 1 7.58 13.52 23.24
C MET A 1 7.08 12.41 24.15
N LYS A 2 5.85 11.92 23.95
CA LYS A 2 5.41 10.69 24.66
C LYS A 2 6.27 9.53 24.16
N SER A 3 6.77 8.69 25.07
CA SER A 3 7.50 7.47 24.74
C SER A 3 6.65 6.56 23.84
N VAL A 4 7.23 6.08 22.76
CA VAL A 4 6.59 5.09 21.87
C VAL A 4 6.59 3.71 22.55
N ILE A 5 7.56 3.46 23.41
CA ILE A 5 7.69 2.23 24.20
C ILE A 5 6.86 2.38 25.48
N ARG A 6 5.66 1.77 25.51
CA ARG A 6 4.69 1.95 26.61
C ARG A 6 5.17 1.45 27.96
N ASN A 7 5.97 0.39 27.99
CA ASN A 7 6.51 -0.24 29.22
C ASN A 7 8.00 0.06 29.42
N LYS A 8 8.48 1.22 29.01
CA LYS A 8 9.90 1.61 29.08
C LYS A 8 10.43 1.54 30.51
N GLU A 9 9.67 2.02 31.50
CA GLU A 9 10.08 1.99 32.91
C GLU A 9 10.24 0.57 33.44
N GLU A 10 9.31 -0.33 33.09
CA GLU A 10 9.41 -1.74 33.46
C GLU A 10 10.63 -2.41 32.84
N LEU A 11 10.93 -2.12 31.58
CA LEU A 11 12.10 -2.63 30.90
C LEU A 11 13.42 -2.12 31.51
N LEU A 12 13.42 -0.93 32.10
CA LEU A 12 14.57 -0.35 32.79
C LEU A 12 14.71 -0.82 34.24
N ALA A 13 13.68 -1.46 34.83
CA ALA A 13 13.71 -1.91 36.21
C ALA A 13 14.57 -3.16 36.47
N ARG A 14 15.10 -3.81 35.44
CA ARG A 14 15.83 -5.09 35.55
C ARG A 14 17.11 -5.10 34.70
N GLY A 15 18.12 -5.81 35.18
CA GLY A 15 19.39 -6.04 34.44
C GLY A 15 20.26 -4.79 34.37
N ASP A 16 21.10 -4.70 33.34
CA ASP A 16 21.95 -3.53 33.11
C ASP A 16 21.11 -2.35 32.60
N VAL A 17 20.78 -1.44 33.51
CA VAL A 17 19.92 -0.28 33.27
C VAL A 17 20.52 0.66 32.23
N GLU A 18 21.83 0.87 32.23
CA GLU A 18 22.49 1.83 31.33
C GLU A 18 22.46 1.31 29.89
N SER A 19 22.89 0.08 29.67
CA SER A 19 22.83 -0.55 28.33
C SER A 19 21.39 -0.61 27.80
N ARG A 20 20.42 -0.94 28.65
CA ARG A 20 18.99 -0.95 28.27
C ARG A 20 18.49 0.44 27.92
N ARG A 21 18.89 1.48 28.63
CA ARG A 21 18.52 2.86 28.32
C ARG A 21 19.00 3.24 26.92
N ILE A 22 20.27 2.97 26.61
CA ILE A 22 20.86 3.26 25.30
C ILE A 22 20.06 2.56 24.18
N VAL A 23 19.79 1.27 24.33
CA VAL A 23 19.04 0.48 23.33
C VAL A 23 17.62 1.02 23.16
N LEU A 24 16.90 1.30 24.25
CA LEU A 24 15.52 1.80 24.18
C LEU A 24 15.47 3.21 23.58
N GLU A 25 16.41 4.10 23.91
CA GLU A 25 16.50 5.43 23.31
C GLU A 25 16.81 5.35 21.81
N LEU A 26 17.72 4.46 21.41
CA LEU A 26 18.03 4.23 20.00
C LEU A 26 16.79 3.73 19.24
N ALA A 27 16.09 2.75 19.81
CA ALA A 27 14.85 2.20 19.24
C ALA A 27 13.77 3.30 19.09
N GLU A 28 13.53 4.11 20.11
CA GLU A 28 12.56 5.22 20.06
C GLU A 28 12.91 6.25 19.01
N ARG A 29 14.17 6.68 18.95
CA ARG A 29 14.64 7.64 17.93
C ARG A 29 14.51 7.08 16.52
N THR A 30 14.79 5.79 16.34
CA THR A 30 14.64 5.11 15.05
C THR A 30 13.18 5.05 14.64
N LEU A 31 12.28 4.57 15.52
CA LEU A 31 10.85 4.50 15.25
C LEU A 31 10.25 5.87 14.95
N ALA A 32 10.63 6.91 15.68
CA ALA A 32 10.18 8.27 15.43
C ALA A 32 10.59 8.78 14.03
N ARG A 33 11.78 8.40 13.54
CA ARG A 33 12.25 8.78 12.21
C ARG A 33 11.63 7.97 11.07
N LEU A 34 11.09 6.81 11.37
CA LEU A 34 10.46 5.91 10.38
C LEU A 34 8.96 6.14 10.25
N HIS A 35 8.39 7.18 10.89
CA HIS A 35 6.97 7.45 10.79
C HIS A 35 6.57 7.79 9.36
N ALA A 36 5.69 6.97 8.77
CA ALA A 36 5.37 7.02 7.34
C ALA A 36 4.76 8.37 6.91
N GLY A 37 3.90 8.96 7.74
CA GLY A 37 3.30 10.27 7.46
C GLY A 37 4.34 11.39 7.42
N ASP A 38 5.35 11.36 8.31
CA ASP A 38 6.41 12.37 8.32
C ASP A 38 7.30 12.26 7.09
N ARG A 39 7.46 11.05 6.54
CA ARG A 39 8.15 10.87 5.25
C ARG A 39 7.39 11.50 4.11
N ILE A 40 6.07 11.34 4.06
CA ILE A 40 5.24 12.04 3.07
C ILE A 40 5.39 13.55 3.23
N ARG A 41 5.21 14.11 4.44
CA ARG A 41 5.33 15.55 4.69
C ARG A 41 6.72 16.12 4.36
N SER A 42 7.77 15.30 4.43
CA SER A 42 9.13 15.73 4.11
C SER A 42 9.41 15.86 2.60
N ILE A 43 8.56 15.30 1.73
CA ILE A 43 8.75 15.29 0.27
C ILE A 43 7.59 15.91 -0.51
N LEU A 44 6.41 15.96 0.07
CA LEU A 44 5.21 16.55 -0.53
C LEU A 44 4.93 17.90 0.11
N HIS A 45 5.10 18.96 -0.64
CA HIS A 45 4.90 20.33 -0.17
C HIS A 45 3.83 21.05 -1.00
N ARG A 46 3.08 21.93 -0.36
CA ARG A 46 2.09 22.78 -1.06
C ARG A 46 2.29 24.25 -0.72
N SER A 47 2.21 25.09 -1.75
CA SER A 47 2.16 26.55 -1.62
C SER A 47 1.02 27.09 -2.51
N GLY A 48 -0.01 27.63 -1.89
CA GLY A 48 -1.25 27.98 -2.59
C GLY A 48 -1.90 26.78 -3.25
N SER A 49 -2.12 26.81 -4.55
CA SER A 49 -2.64 25.70 -5.35
C SER A 49 -1.56 24.76 -5.88
N VAL A 50 -0.29 25.11 -5.73
CA VAL A 50 0.81 24.34 -6.33
C VAL A 50 1.37 23.33 -5.33
N VAL A 51 1.38 22.05 -5.72
CA VAL A 51 2.04 20.96 -5.02
C VAL A 51 3.38 20.66 -5.67
N THR A 52 4.39 20.37 -4.85
CA THR A 52 5.77 20.11 -5.29
C THR A 52 6.27 18.81 -4.69
N ILE A 53 6.95 17.99 -5.51
CA ILE A 53 7.69 16.78 -5.11
C ILE A 53 9.03 16.79 -5.86
N GLY A 54 10.13 17.05 -5.15
CA GLY A 54 11.42 17.27 -5.78
C GLY A 54 11.35 18.43 -6.77
N GLU A 55 11.66 18.17 -8.05
CA GLU A 55 11.59 19.16 -9.13
C GLU A 55 10.24 19.21 -9.87
N LYS A 56 9.33 18.28 -9.57
CA LYS A 56 8.02 18.22 -10.22
C LYS A 56 6.99 19.05 -9.47
N THR A 57 6.13 19.71 -10.23
CA THR A 57 5.05 20.56 -9.71
C THR A 57 3.73 20.28 -10.39
N TRP A 58 2.64 20.40 -9.66
CA TRP A 58 1.27 20.31 -10.16
C TRP A 58 0.45 21.48 -9.61
N ASP A 59 -0.20 22.23 -10.48
CA ASP A 59 -1.19 23.22 -10.05
C ASP A 59 -2.55 22.53 -9.90
N LEU A 60 -2.96 22.32 -8.66
CA LEU A 60 -4.21 21.65 -8.32
C LEU A 60 -5.45 22.44 -8.75
N ALA A 61 -5.34 23.76 -8.88
CA ALA A 61 -6.44 24.60 -9.38
C ALA A 61 -6.75 24.36 -10.87
N GLN A 62 -5.82 23.78 -11.62
CA GLN A 62 -6.00 23.41 -13.02
C GLN A 62 -6.55 21.97 -13.19
N LYS A 63 -6.72 21.23 -12.09
CA LYS A 63 -7.25 19.86 -12.14
C LYS A 63 -8.77 19.88 -11.95
N ARG A 64 -9.46 19.01 -12.70
CA ARG A 64 -10.91 18.81 -12.55
C ARG A 64 -11.21 18.14 -11.20
N HIS A 65 -10.49 17.08 -10.91
CA HIS A 65 -10.53 16.38 -9.62
C HIS A 65 -9.13 15.97 -9.19
N VAL A 66 -8.95 15.95 -7.87
CA VAL A 66 -7.75 15.41 -7.21
C VAL A 66 -8.21 14.29 -6.28
N TYR A 67 -7.75 13.09 -6.53
CA TYR A 67 -8.14 11.89 -5.79
C TYR A 67 -6.99 11.35 -4.94
N LEU A 68 -7.34 10.73 -3.82
CA LEU A 68 -6.41 9.98 -2.98
C LEU A 68 -6.83 8.52 -2.92
N ILE A 69 -5.94 7.59 -3.28
CA ILE A 69 -6.12 6.15 -3.09
C ILE A 69 -5.01 5.63 -2.20
N GLY A 70 -5.38 4.97 -1.10
CA GLY A 70 -4.43 4.42 -0.15
C GLY A 70 -4.69 2.96 0.19
N ALA A 71 -3.62 2.14 0.30
CA ALA A 71 -3.73 0.79 0.85
C ALA A 71 -2.44 0.34 1.52
N GLY A 72 -2.54 -0.40 2.62
CA GLY A 72 -1.39 -1.00 3.29
C GLY A 72 -1.35 -0.77 4.79
N LYS A 73 -0.38 -1.40 5.47
CA LYS A 73 -0.23 -1.34 6.93
C LYS A 73 0.11 0.06 7.45
N ALA A 74 0.83 0.88 6.66
CA ALA A 74 1.17 2.26 6.98
C ALA A 74 0.22 3.29 6.34
N CYS A 75 -0.86 2.83 5.70
CA CYS A 75 -1.77 3.66 4.92
C CYS A 75 -2.41 4.78 5.74
N ASN A 76 -2.81 4.54 6.99
CA ASN A 76 -3.39 5.58 7.86
C ASN A 76 -2.53 6.85 7.88
N ALA A 77 -1.26 6.71 8.28
CA ALA A 77 -0.35 7.83 8.43
C ALA A 77 0.01 8.49 7.09
N MET A 78 0.17 7.69 6.02
CA MET A 78 0.50 8.19 4.69
C MET A 78 -0.66 8.96 4.08
N ALA A 79 -1.86 8.39 4.12
CA ALA A 79 -3.06 9.01 3.56
C ALA A 79 -3.43 10.30 4.30
N MET A 80 -3.31 10.30 5.64
CA MET A 80 -3.53 11.49 6.45
C MET A 80 -2.58 12.62 6.04
N ALA A 81 -1.29 12.33 5.88
CA ALA A 81 -0.30 13.33 5.48
C ALA A 81 -0.58 13.89 4.08
N VAL A 82 -1.02 13.06 3.14
CA VAL A 82 -1.42 13.54 1.80
C VAL A 82 -2.68 14.39 1.88
N GLU A 83 -3.72 13.95 2.59
CA GLU A 83 -4.97 14.72 2.74
C GLU A 83 -4.70 16.08 3.39
N GLU A 84 -3.88 16.14 4.46
CA GLU A 84 -3.49 17.41 5.11
C GLU A 84 -2.81 18.38 4.14
N VAL A 85 -1.90 17.88 3.29
CA VAL A 85 -1.19 18.71 2.32
C VAL A 85 -2.13 19.17 1.21
N LEU A 86 -2.95 18.28 0.67
CA LEU A 86 -3.89 18.63 -0.42
C LEU A 86 -5.01 19.54 0.06
N GLY A 87 -5.49 19.36 1.29
CA GLY A 87 -6.50 20.20 1.93
C GLY A 87 -7.77 20.34 1.10
N GLU A 88 -8.14 21.59 0.83
CA GLU A 88 -9.34 21.94 0.07
C GLU A 88 -9.36 21.43 -1.38
N TYR A 89 -8.20 21.19 -1.98
CA TYR A 89 -8.07 20.68 -3.36
C TYR A 89 -8.34 19.18 -3.49
N LEU A 90 -8.23 18.40 -2.39
CA LEU A 90 -8.64 17.00 -2.44
C LEU A 90 -10.14 16.91 -2.72
N THR A 91 -10.52 16.22 -3.78
CA THR A 91 -11.94 16.01 -4.13
C THR A 91 -12.53 14.89 -3.28
N GLU A 92 -11.90 13.74 -3.28
CA GLU A 92 -12.31 12.54 -2.57
C GLU A 92 -11.11 11.61 -2.35
N GLY A 93 -11.12 10.85 -1.24
CA GLY A 93 -10.14 9.81 -0.96
C GLY A 93 -10.77 8.48 -0.59
N ILE A 94 -10.05 7.39 -0.86
CA ILE A 94 -10.35 6.03 -0.39
C ILE A 94 -9.08 5.44 0.20
N ALA A 95 -9.13 5.06 1.47
CA ALA A 95 -8.01 4.42 2.18
C ALA A 95 -8.43 3.06 2.72
N VAL A 96 -7.66 2.01 2.38
CA VAL A 96 -7.88 0.66 2.89
C VAL A 96 -6.78 0.31 3.88
N VAL A 97 -7.15 0.21 5.14
CA VAL A 97 -6.24 0.03 6.26
C VAL A 97 -6.42 -1.35 6.89
N LYS A 98 -5.38 -1.86 7.54
CA LYS A 98 -5.48 -3.11 8.31
C LYS A 98 -6.20 -2.90 9.65
N VAL A 99 -5.97 -1.75 10.27
CA VAL A 99 -6.55 -1.37 11.56
C VAL A 99 -6.91 0.10 11.50
N LEU A 100 -8.11 0.43 11.94
CA LEU A 100 -8.52 1.82 12.07
C LEU A 100 -7.76 2.48 13.23
N GLU A 101 -7.14 3.61 12.97
CA GLU A 101 -6.48 4.43 13.98
C GLU A 101 -7.38 5.61 14.36
N PRO A 102 -8.03 5.59 15.55
CA PRO A 102 -9.01 6.61 15.92
C PRO A 102 -8.46 8.04 16.00
N ALA A 103 -7.14 8.19 16.10
CA ALA A 103 -6.47 9.48 16.11
C ALA A 103 -6.45 10.15 14.72
N ASN A 104 -6.64 9.38 13.63
CA ASN A 104 -6.63 9.86 12.27
C ASN A 104 -8.06 10.22 11.83
N VAL A 105 -8.38 11.50 11.88
CA VAL A 105 -9.70 12.02 11.48
C VAL A 105 -9.61 12.59 10.09
N PHE A 106 -10.02 11.80 9.11
CA PHE A 106 -10.10 12.22 7.71
C PHE A 106 -11.33 13.10 7.47
N GLN A 107 -11.19 14.09 6.59
CA GLN A 107 -12.27 15.00 6.21
C GLN A 107 -12.93 14.61 4.88
N LYS A 108 -12.14 14.11 3.95
CA LYS A 108 -12.55 13.79 2.57
C LYS A 108 -12.24 12.35 2.17
N THR A 109 -11.46 11.63 2.97
CA THR A 109 -11.08 10.24 2.69
C THR A 109 -11.96 9.28 3.47
N ARG A 110 -12.64 8.40 2.75
CA ARG A 110 -13.38 7.27 3.33
C ARG A 110 -12.41 6.14 3.66
N VAL A 111 -12.52 5.61 4.87
CA VAL A 111 -11.63 4.56 5.37
C VAL A 111 -12.36 3.23 5.45
N PHE A 112 -11.74 2.20 4.90
CA PHE A 112 -12.21 0.81 4.93
C PHE A 112 -11.21 -0.06 5.68
N VAL A 113 -11.71 -1.03 6.45
CA VAL A 113 -10.86 -1.98 7.17
C VAL A 113 -10.77 -3.28 6.38
N GLY A 114 -9.72 -3.40 5.58
CA GLY A 114 -9.47 -4.57 4.76
C GLY A 114 -8.85 -5.74 5.52
N GLY A 115 -8.93 -6.95 4.94
CA GLY A 115 -8.31 -8.16 5.47
C GLY A 115 -6.83 -8.27 5.08
N HIS A 116 -5.99 -8.74 6.02
CA HIS A 116 -4.57 -9.01 5.78
C HIS A 116 -4.04 -10.08 6.74
N PRO A 117 -3.40 -11.19 6.31
CA PRO A 117 -2.96 -11.46 4.93
C PRO A 117 -4.04 -11.97 3.98
N VAL A 118 -5.21 -12.33 4.49
CA VAL A 118 -6.34 -12.84 3.71
C VAL A 118 -7.32 -11.71 3.42
N PRO A 119 -7.76 -11.51 2.17
CA PRO A 119 -8.74 -10.50 1.78
C PRO A 119 -10.09 -10.67 2.50
N ASN A 120 -10.91 -9.60 2.51
CA ASN A 120 -12.26 -9.61 3.06
C ASN A 120 -13.23 -8.77 2.21
N GLU A 121 -14.52 -8.83 2.53
CA GLU A 121 -15.58 -8.09 1.83
C GLU A 121 -15.39 -6.57 1.84
N GLU A 122 -14.88 -6.01 2.94
CA GLU A 122 -14.62 -4.56 3.02
C GLU A 122 -13.52 -4.12 2.06
N GLY A 123 -12.45 -4.91 1.91
CA GLY A 123 -11.40 -4.68 0.92
C GLY A 123 -11.92 -4.78 -0.50
N LEU A 124 -12.78 -5.77 -0.79
CA LEU A 124 -13.43 -5.91 -2.09
C LEU A 124 -14.35 -4.71 -2.39
N ARG A 125 -15.16 -4.27 -1.41
CA ARG A 125 -16.03 -3.11 -1.55
C ARG A 125 -15.23 -1.85 -1.87
N ALA A 126 -14.17 -1.60 -1.10
CA ALA A 126 -13.27 -0.47 -1.33
C ALA A 126 -12.62 -0.52 -2.72
N SER A 127 -12.16 -1.70 -3.15
CA SER A 127 -11.55 -1.90 -4.46
C SER A 127 -12.52 -1.59 -5.61
N ARG A 128 -13.78 -2.00 -5.49
CA ARG A 128 -14.81 -1.67 -6.48
C ARG A 128 -15.09 -0.17 -6.54
N GLU A 129 -15.09 0.51 -5.40
CA GLU A 129 -15.25 1.96 -5.38
C GLU A 129 -14.04 2.68 -5.99
N VAL A 130 -12.82 2.22 -5.74
CA VAL A 130 -11.60 2.71 -6.41
C VAL A 130 -11.71 2.54 -7.92
N LEU A 131 -12.09 1.35 -8.40
CA LEU A 131 -12.26 1.11 -9.83
C LEU A 131 -13.33 2.01 -10.46
N LYS A 132 -14.44 2.27 -9.75
CA LYS A 132 -15.48 3.20 -10.17
C LYS A 132 -14.98 4.65 -10.27
N LEU A 133 -14.15 5.12 -9.32
CA LEU A 133 -13.51 6.43 -9.42
C LEU A 133 -12.64 6.52 -10.69
N ILE A 134 -11.86 5.48 -10.95
CA ILE A 134 -10.97 5.42 -12.11
C ILE A 134 -11.77 5.37 -13.43
N GLU A 135 -12.90 4.66 -13.46
CA GLU A 135 -13.79 4.63 -14.64
C GLU A 135 -14.31 6.01 -15.01
N GLY A 136 -14.60 6.86 -14.04
CA GLY A 136 -15.04 8.24 -14.23
C GLY A 136 -13.93 9.25 -14.49
N ALA A 137 -12.66 8.83 -14.49
CA ALA A 137 -11.52 9.71 -14.64
C ALA A 137 -11.31 10.21 -16.08
N SER A 138 -10.58 11.30 -16.19
CA SER A 138 -10.24 12.00 -17.44
C SER A 138 -8.81 12.53 -17.41
N PRO A 139 -8.26 13.03 -18.53
CA PRO A 139 -6.92 13.61 -18.56
C PRO A 139 -6.71 14.82 -17.64
N GLN A 140 -7.78 15.46 -17.19
CA GLN A 140 -7.70 16.60 -16.26
C GLN A 140 -7.67 16.18 -14.79
N ASP A 141 -7.74 14.88 -14.48
CA ASP A 141 -7.73 14.37 -13.12
C ASP A 141 -6.33 13.97 -12.66
N LEU A 142 -6.08 14.11 -11.36
CA LEU A 142 -4.81 13.76 -10.73
C LEU A 142 -5.07 12.80 -9.57
N PHE A 143 -4.37 11.67 -9.57
CA PHE A 143 -4.43 10.68 -8.50
C PHE A 143 -3.16 10.72 -7.66
N PHE A 144 -3.31 10.88 -6.36
CA PHE A 144 -2.28 10.59 -5.38
C PHE A 144 -2.52 9.19 -4.83
N CYS A 145 -1.52 8.31 -4.93
CA CYS A 145 -1.63 6.95 -4.45
C CYS A 145 -0.59 6.67 -3.38
N VAL A 146 -1.02 6.17 -2.22
CA VAL A 146 -0.14 5.78 -1.10
C VAL A 146 -0.25 4.28 -0.86
N MET A 147 0.82 3.55 -1.11
CA MET A 147 0.87 2.10 -0.94
C MET A 147 1.95 1.70 0.05
N SER A 148 1.68 0.68 0.85
CA SER A 148 2.68 0.09 1.73
C SER A 148 2.49 -1.42 1.85
N GLY A 149 3.34 -2.09 2.62
CA GLY A 149 3.27 -3.53 2.81
C GLY A 149 1.87 -4.02 3.15
N GLY A 150 1.40 -5.06 2.44
CA GLY A 150 0.07 -5.64 2.56
C GLY A 150 -1.01 -5.02 1.67
N SER A 151 -0.70 -4.02 0.84
CA SER A 151 -1.66 -3.36 -0.04
C SER A 151 -2.41 -4.32 -0.97
N SER A 152 -1.74 -5.36 -1.49
CA SER A 152 -2.34 -6.34 -2.41
C SER A 152 -3.42 -7.22 -1.79
N ALA A 153 -3.40 -7.42 -0.46
CA ALA A 153 -4.46 -8.14 0.23
C ALA A 153 -5.58 -7.19 0.68
N LEU A 154 -5.20 -6.01 1.14
CA LEU A 154 -6.13 -5.00 1.63
C LEU A 154 -6.98 -4.41 0.50
N LEU A 155 -6.37 -4.11 -0.65
CA LEU A 155 -7.04 -3.65 -1.85
C LEU A 155 -7.14 -4.82 -2.84
N SER A 156 -8.11 -5.68 -2.63
CA SER A 156 -8.32 -6.91 -3.39
C SER A 156 -9.61 -6.85 -4.21
N CYS A 157 -9.51 -7.25 -5.46
CA CYS A 157 -10.65 -7.39 -6.36
C CYS A 157 -10.34 -8.51 -7.36
N PRO A 158 -10.98 -9.68 -7.26
CA PRO A 158 -10.79 -10.75 -8.22
C PRO A 158 -11.22 -10.32 -9.64
N VAL A 159 -10.64 -10.95 -10.65
CA VAL A 159 -11.10 -10.79 -12.04
C VAL A 159 -12.48 -11.39 -12.22
N GLU A 160 -13.18 -11.01 -13.29
CA GLU A 160 -14.46 -11.59 -13.66
C GLU A 160 -14.38 -13.11 -13.75
N GLY A 161 -15.36 -13.80 -13.20
CA GLY A 161 -15.40 -15.26 -13.13
C GLY A 161 -14.75 -15.87 -11.90
N ILE A 162 -14.09 -15.07 -11.06
CA ILE A 162 -13.51 -15.52 -9.77
C ILE A 162 -14.22 -14.78 -8.63
N SER A 163 -14.76 -15.51 -7.68
CA SER A 163 -15.36 -14.95 -6.47
C SER A 163 -14.30 -14.55 -5.44
N LEU A 164 -14.66 -13.69 -4.48
CA LEU A 164 -13.79 -13.38 -3.34
C LEU A 164 -13.43 -14.62 -2.54
N GLN A 165 -14.38 -15.56 -2.39
CA GLN A 165 -14.15 -16.79 -1.65
C GLN A 165 -13.09 -17.66 -2.33
N GLU A 166 -13.12 -17.80 -3.66
CA GLU A 166 -12.09 -18.52 -4.43
C GLU A 166 -10.72 -17.82 -4.36
N GLU A 167 -10.67 -16.48 -4.35
CA GLU A 167 -9.41 -15.74 -4.11
C GLU A 167 -8.85 -16.00 -2.71
N ILE A 168 -9.73 -16.04 -1.69
CA ILE A 168 -9.37 -16.36 -0.30
C ILE A 168 -8.80 -17.77 -0.20
N GLU A 169 -9.50 -18.76 -0.76
CA GLU A 169 -9.08 -20.16 -0.76
C GLU A 169 -7.77 -20.35 -1.50
N THR A 170 -7.62 -19.75 -2.69
CA THR A 170 -6.37 -19.76 -3.44
C THR A 170 -5.22 -19.18 -2.63
N THR A 171 -5.45 -18.03 -1.96
CA THR A 171 -4.44 -17.39 -1.10
C THR A 171 -4.05 -18.29 0.07
N ASP A 172 -5.01 -18.92 0.74
CA ASP A 172 -4.78 -19.81 1.89
C ASP A 172 -4.00 -21.08 1.47
N ILE A 173 -4.37 -21.67 0.36
CA ILE A 173 -3.68 -22.83 -0.22
C ILE A 173 -2.22 -22.47 -0.56
N LEU A 174 -2.00 -21.34 -1.25
CA LEU A 174 -0.66 -20.86 -1.59
C LEU A 174 0.20 -20.61 -0.34
N LEU A 175 -0.35 -20.00 0.70
CA LEU A 175 0.36 -19.76 1.96
C LEU A 175 0.75 -21.06 2.67
N LYS A 176 -0.04 -22.11 2.54
CA LYS A 176 0.19 -23.43 3.15
C LYS A 176 1.08 -24.33 2.31
N SER A 177 1.21 -24.09 1.02
CA SER A 177 1.96 -24.94 0.09
C SER A 177 3.48 -24.90 0.28
N GLY A 178 4.01 -23.90 0.97
CA GLY A 178 5.44 -23.63 1.07
C GLY A 178 6.00 -22.80 -0.10
N ALA A 179 5.14 -22.33 -0.99
CA ALA A 179 5.52 -21.41 -2.06
C ALA A 179 6.15 -20.13 -1.50
N ASN A 180 7.17 -19.63 -2.15
CA ASN A 180 7.80 -18.37 -1.77
C ASN A 180 6.93 -17.16 -2.22
N ILE A 181 7.24 -15.97 -1.72
CA ILE A 181 6.43 -14.77 -1.98
C ILE A 181 6.35 -14.39 -3.46
N ARG A 182 7.36 -14.70 -4.26
CA ARG A 182 7.36 -14.42 -5.71
C ARG A 182 6.34 -15.31 -6.42
N GLU A 183 6.34 -16.59 -6.08
CA GLU A 183 5.42 -17.60 -6.61
C GLU A 183 3.97 -17.29 -6.20
N ILE A 184 3.75 -17.00 -4.92
CA ILE A 184 2.44 -16.57 -4.42
C ILE A 184 1.94 -15.34 -5.17
N ASN A 185 2.79 -14.33 -5.34
CA ASN A 185 2.41 -13.10 -6.00
C ASN A 185 2.24 -13.27 -7.52
N ALA A 186 2.96 -14.21 -8.17
CA ALA A 186 2.71 -14.54 -9.57
C ALA A 186 1.26 -15.00 -9.78
N VAL A 187 0.75 -15.90 -8.96
CA VAL A 187 -0.64 -16.34 -9.03
C VAL A 187 -1.60 -15.19 -8.68
N ARG A 188 -1.40 -14.51 -7.54
CA ARG A 188 -2.28 -13.46 -7.05
C ARG A 188 -2.43 -12.28 -8.00
N ARG A 189 -1.38 -11.90 -8.73
CA ARG A 189 -1.47 -10.86 -9.75
C ARG A 189 -2.41 -11.27 -10.88
N HIS A 190 -2.36 -12.53 -11.33
CA HIS A 190 -3.12 -13.00 -12.48
C HIS A 190 -4.61 -13.23 -12.20
N ILE A 191 -4.99 -13.43 -10.93
CA ILE A 191 -6.40 -13.54 -10.53
C ILE A 191 -7.00 -12.21 -10.03
N SER A 192 -6.24 -11.10 -10.06
CA SER A 192 -6.68 -9.79 -9.55
C SER A 192 -6.98 -8.79 -10.67
N ALA A 193 -8.06 -8.05 -10.55
CA ALA A 193 -8.45 -6.95 -11.45
C ALA A 193 -7.74 -5.62 -11.11
N ILE A 194 -7.06 -5.52 -9.97
CA ILE A 194 -6.51 -4.26 -9.47
C ILE A 194 -5.00 -4.34 -9.16
N ASN A 195 -4.49 -5.50 -8.75
CA ASN A 195 -3.08 -5.70 -8.38
C ASN A 195 -2.17 -5.94 -9.60
N GLY A 196 -0.84 -6.00 -9.39
CA GLY A 196 0.13 -6.17 -10.47
C GLY A 196 0.14 -4.98 -11.44
N GLY A 197 0.04 -3.76 -10.91
CA GLY A 197 0.06 -2.52 -11.70
C GLY A 197 -1.25 -2.20 -12.43
N ARG A 198 -2.27 -3.07 -12.36
CA ARG A 198 -3.52 -2.88 -13.11
C ARG A 198 -4.28 -1.62 -12.71
N MET A 199 -4.19 -1.21 -11.43
CA MET A 199 -4.77 0.07 -11.00
C MET A 199 -4.09 1.25 -11.71
N ALA A 200 -2.76 1.29 -11.71
CA ALA A 200 -2.00 2.35 -12.37
C ALA A 200 -2.25 2.36 -13.88
N GLN A 201 -2.31 1.18 -14.51
CA GLN A 201 -2.63 1.05 -15.93
C GLN A 201 -4.01 1.62 -16.26
N LYS A 202 -5.03 1.28 -15.47
CA LYS A 202 -6.40 1.80 -15.67
C LYS A 202 -6.48 3.32 -15.52
N ILE A 203 -5.72 3.92 -14.61
CA ILE A 203 -5.60 5.38 -14.47
C ILE A 203 -4.96 5.97 -15.72
N ALA A 204 -3.85 5.38 -16.18
CA ALA A 204 -3.16 5.81 -17.41
C ALA A 204 -4.02 5.66 -18.67
N ASP A 205 -4.83 4.60 -18.77
CA ASP A 205 -5.76 4.37 -19.89
C ASP A 205 -6.84 5.46 -19.99
N ARG A 206 -7.14 6.16 -18.88
CA ARG A 206 -8.02 7.34 -18.84
C ARG A 206 -7.28 8.65 -19.19
N GLY A 207 -5.97 8.60 -19.41
CA GLY A 207 -5.11 9.76 -19.61
C GLY A 207 -4.87 10.57 -18.34
N ALA A 208 -5.35 10.12 -17.17
CA ALA A 208 -5.18 10.79 -15.89
C ALA A 208 -3.74 10.64 -15.37
N GLU A 209 -3.29 11.64 -14.61
CA GLU A 209 -1.97 11.60 -13.99
C GLU A 209 -2.00 10.81 -12.67
N LEU A 210 -0.90 10.10 -12.39
CA LEU A 210 -0.70 9.34 -11.16
C LEU A 210 0.60 9.77 -10.48
N VAL A 211 0.50 10.16 -9.21
CA VAL A 211 1.63 10.38 -8.29
C VAL A 211 1.60 9.29 -7.23
N GLY A 212 2.59 8.38 -7.26
CA GLY A 212 2.66 7.23 -6.37
C GLY A 212 3.71 7.38 -5.28
N PHE A 213 3.32 7.13 -4.03
CA PHE A 213 4.22 6.95 -2.88
C PHE A 213 4.16 5.50 -2.44
N ASN A 214 5.32 4.89 -2.31
CA ASN A 214 5.39 3.51 -1.85
C ASN A 214 6.40 3.36 -0.71
N ILE A 215 5.96 2.74 0.39
CA ILE A 215 6.82 2.35 1.50
C ILE A 215 6.81 0.83 1.59
N SER A 216 7.94 0.20 1.28
CA SER A 216 8.10 -1.25 1.40
C SER A 216 8.61 -1.62 2.79
N ASP A 217 7.97 -2.61 3.41
CA ASP A 217 8.44 -3.32 4.60
C ASP A 217 9.12 -4.65 4.24
N SER A 218 9.26 -4.94 2.95
CA SER A 218 10.00 -6.11 2.46
C SER A 218 11.49 -5.84 2.52
N VAL A 219 12.22 -6.68 3.26
CA VAL A 219 13.66 -6.76 3.16
C VAL A 219 13.98 -7.71 2.01
N ALA A 220 14.00 -7.19 0.79
CA ALA A 220 14.32 -7.97 -0.41
C ALA A 220 15.79 -8.44 -0.46
N TYR A 221 16.60 -8.02 0.52
CA TYR A 221 18.04 -8.19 0.54
C TYR A 221 18.45 -9.11 1.67
N GLY A 222 18.28 -10.42 1.45
CA GLY A 222 19.03 -11.41 2.23
C GLY A 222 20.46 -11.59 1.68
N PRO A 223 21.36 -12.25 2.41
CA PRO A 223 22.74 -12.51 1.95
C PRO A 223 22.83 -13.26 0.61
N THR A 224 21.74 -13.85 0.18
CA THR A 224 21.61 -14.64 -1.07
C THR A 224 20.74 -13.98 -2.11
N SER A 225 20.20 -12.76 -1.86
CA SER A 225 19.34 -12.08 -2.82
C SER A 225 20.17 -11.32 -3.84
N ASP A 226 19.86 -11.52 -5.10
CA ASP A 226 20.42 -10.73 -6.18
C ASP A 226 19.87 -9.30 -6.08
N ILE A 227 20.73 -8.38 -5.62
CA ILE A 227 20.40 -6.95 -5.48
C ILE A 227 20.17 -6.26 -6.83
N SER A 228 20.48 -6.94 -7.95
CA SER A 228 20.22 -6.44 -9.28
C SER A 228 18.74 -6.52 -9.68
N VAL A 229 17.93 -7.31 -8.97
CA VAL A 229 16.51 -7.44 -9.26
C VAL A 229 15.71 -6.44 -8.43
N PRO A 230 15.06 -5.46 -9.08
CA PRO A 230 14.24 -4.46 -8.41
C PRO A 230 13.13 -5.11 -7.56
N TRP A 231 12.83 -4.51 -6.40
CA TRP A 231 11.78 -5.00 -5.48
C TRP A 231 10.38 -5.08 -6.14
N GLU A 232 10.13 -4.28 -7.16
CA GLU A 232 8.90 -4.29 -7.94
C GLU A 232 8.61 -5.65 -8.55
N HIS A 233 9.66 -6.43 -8.87
CA HIS A 233 9.54 -7.78 -9.41
C HIS A 233 8.90 -8.77 -8.42
N PHE A 234 8.90 -8.45 -7.13
CA PHE A 234 8.35 -9.32 -6.09
C PHE A 234 7.02 -8.84 -5.54
N SER A 235 6.71 -7.57 -5.72
CA SER A 235 5.54 -6.95 -5.15
C SER A 235 4.29 -7.15 -6.02
N ALA A 236 3.18 -7.52 -5.40
CA ALA A 236 1.87 -7.55 -6.06
C ALA A 236 1.11 -6.23 -5.89
N THR A 237 1.81 -5.11 -5.72
CA THR A 237 1.17 -3.81 -5.49
C THR A 237 0.27 -3.38 -6.65
N PRO A 238 -0.81 -2.64 -6.39
CA PRO A 238 -1.67 -2.07 -7.42
C PRO A 238 -0.97 -1.10 -8.39
N MET A 239 0.20 -0.55 -8.00
CA MET A 239 0.97 0.44 -8.78
C MET A 239 2.19 -0.13 -9.49
N GLY A 240 2.73 -1.25 -9.04
CA GLY A 240 3.95 -1.83 -9.61
C GLY A 240 3.66 -2.76 -10.78
N PRO A 241 4.49 -2.75 -11.84
CA PRO A 241 4.28 -3.59 -13.01
C PRO A 241 4.35 -5.08 -12.67
N ASP A 242 3.64 -5.89 -13.46
CA ASP A 242 3.75 -7.34 -13.41
C ASP A 242 4.77 -7.81 -14.43
N PHE A 243 5.83 -8.48 -13.97
CA PHE A 243 6.88 -9.07 -14.81
C PHE A 243 6.67 -10.58 -15.01
N THR A 244 5.56 -11.12 -14.52
CA THR A 244 5.21 -12.53 -14.66
C THR A 244 4.13 -12.72 -15.73
N THR A 245 4.07 -13.93 -16.25
CA THR A 245 3.10 -14.34 -17.27
C THR A 245 2.06 -15.30 -16.65
N VAL A 246 0.97 -15.54 -17.38
CA VAL A 246 0.01 -16.60 -17.02
C VAL A 246 0.71 -17.98 -16.96
N ALA A 247 1.73 -18.20 -17.81
CA ALA A 247 2.49 -19.44 -17.79
C ALA A 247 3.26 -19.63 -16.46
N ASP A 248 3.86 -18.56 -15.94
CA ASP A 248 4.54 -18.57 -14.65
C ASP A 248 3.57 -18.90 -13.52
N ALA A 249 2.39 -18.28 -13.50
CA ALA A 249 1.37 -18.57 -12.50
C ALA A 249 0.89 -20.03 -12.55
N LEU A 250 0.69 -20.57 -13.78
CA LEU A 250 0.29 -21.95 -13.98
C LEU A 250 1.41 -22.94 -13.58
N GLU A 251 2.68 -22.56 -13.76
CA GLU A 251 3.82 -23.37 -13.31
C GLU A 251 3.82 -23.50 -11.77
N VAL A 252 3.58 -22.41 -11.05
CA VAL A 252 3.44 -22.46 -9.58
C VAL A 252 2.32 -23.41 -9.17
N ILE A 253 1.14 -23.31 -9.78
CA ILE A 253 -0.01 -24.18 -9.50
C ILE A 253 0.37 -25.65 -9.72
N ARG A 254 1.11 -25.97 -10.80
CA ARG A 254 1.55 -27.33 -11.11
C ARG A 254 2.62 -27.82 -10.12
N ALA A 255 3.62 -26.99 -9.81
CA ALA A 255 4.75 -27.35 -8.96
C ALA A 255 4.31 -27.73 -7.55
N TYR A 256 3.28 -27.09 -7.04
CA TYR A 256 2.74 -27.33 -5.70
C TYR A 256 1.49 -28.25 -5.69
N GLY A 257 1.11 -28.80 -6.85
CA GLY A 257 -0.04 -29.73 -6.96
C GLY A 257 -1.38 -29.11 -6.59
N LEU A 258 -1.53 -27.81 -6.80
CA LEU A 258 -2.72 -27.02 -6.41
C LEU A 258 -3.87 -27.18 -7.43
N ARG A 259 -4.00 -28.33 -8.05
CA ARG A 259 -5.13 -28.71 -8.91
C ARG A 259 -6.07 -29.53 -8.06
N ASP A 260 -7.34 -29.14 -8.04
CA ASP A 260 -8.54 -29.70 -7.38
C ASP A 260 -8.91 -28.98 -6.09
#